data_03317190a7a303fa6e7b8b6f38a5d983
#
_entry.id   03317190a7a303fa6e7b8b6f38a5d983
#
_cell.length_a   1.000
_cell.length_b   1.000
_cell.length_c   1.000
_cell.angle_alpha   90.00
_cell.angle_beta   90.00
_cell.angle_gamma   90.00
#
_symmetry.space_group_name_H-M   'P 1'
#
loop_
_entity.id
_entity.type
_entity.pdbx_description
1 polymer ?
#
loop_
_entity_poly.entity_id
_entity_poly.type
_entity_poly.pdbx_seq_one_letter_code
_entity_poly.pdbx_strand_id
1 'polypeptide(L)'
;STAITAAETGHLVFSTLHTIGAASTIDRIIDVFPADQQQQIRVQLSMVLLGVVSQQLVPNVKGGRSLATEVMICNGAIKNIIREGKNYQLQNTMMTSRNAGMYSMEQCLEAMYRQGIISAENYQLYTPASAATNVR
;
A
#
# COMPACT_ATOMS: atom_id res chain seq x y z
N SER A 1 -0.48 0.57 -20.63
CA SER A 1 0.12 -0.76 -20.49
C SER A 1 -0.90 -1.84 -20.73
N THR A 2 -0.44 -3.02 -21.14
CA THR A 2 -1.29 -4.17 -21.46
C THR A 2 -2.18 -4.59 -20.28
N ALA A 3 -1.66 -4.53 -19.05
CA ALA A 3 -2.40 -4.92 -17.84
C ALA A 3 -3.59 -3.98 -17.56
N ILE A 4 -3.40 -2.67 -17.67
CA ILE A 4 -4.47 -1.70 -17.47
C ILE A 4 -5.56 -1.86 -18.54
N THR A 5 -5.16 -2.02 -19.80
CA THR A 5 -6.10 -2.25 -20.90
C THR A 5 -6.90 -3.54 -20.70
N ALA A 6 -6.25 -4.62 -20.30
CA ALA A 6 -6.92 -5.88 -19.99
C ALA A 6 -7.95 -5.72 -18.86
N ALA A 7 -7.62 -4.99 -17.81
CA ALA A 7 -8.52 -4.70 -16.71
C ALA A 7 -9.73 -3.85 -17.15
N GLU A 8 -9.52 -2.86 -18.00
CA GLU A 8 -10.60 -2.03 -18.55
C GLU A 8 -11.59 -2.83 -19.42
N THR A 9 -11.12 -3.91 -20.05
CA THR A 9 -11.97 -4.79 -20.87
C THR A 9 -12.63 -5.92 -20.10
N GLY A 10 -12.61 -5.88 -18.77
CA GLY A 10 -13.33 -6.82 -17.90
C GLY A 10 -12.54 -8.03 -17.45
N HIS A 11 -11.24 -8.11 -17.72
CA HIS A 11 -10.37 -9.17 -17.22
C HIS A 11 -9.97 -8.91 -15.76
N LEU A 12 -9.96 -9.96 -14.94
CA LEU A 12 -9.34 -9.90 -13.63
C LEU A 12 -7.82 -10.06 -13.80
N VAL A 13 -7.08 -9.04 -13.38
CA VAL A 13 -5.62 -9.00 -13.55
C VAL A 13 -4.94 -8.96 -12.18
N PHE A 14 -3.98 -9.85 -11.96
CA PHE A 14 -3.05 -9.81 -10.84
C PHE A 14 -1.65 -9.43 -11.33
N SER A 15 -0.99 -8.56 -10.61
CA SER A 15 0.39 -8.16 -10.90
C SER A 15 1.18 -8.01 -9.62
N THR A 16 2.50 -8.12 -9.71
CA THR A 16 3.40 -7.95 -8.57
C THR A 16 4.44 -6.88 -8.86
N LEU A 17 4.80 -6.13 -7.82
CA LEU A 17 5.85 -5.13 -7.85
C LEU A 17 6.75 -5.29 -6.63
N HIS A 18 8.00 -4.84 -6.74
CA HIS A 18 8.97 -4.86 -5.64
C HIS A 18 8.91 -3.54 -4.87
N THR A 19 7.78 -3.28 -4.24
CA THR A 19 7.53 -2.06 -3.46
C THR A 19 6.96 -2.42 -2.09
N ILE A 20 7.19 -1.56 -1.10
CA ILE A 20 6.57 -1.65 0.22
C ILE A 20 5.65 -0.45 0.39
N GLY A 21 4.37 -0.73 0.62
CA GLY A 21 3.34 0.28 0.80
C GLY A 21 2.52 0.57 -0.45
N ALA A 22 1.23 0.81 -0.25
CA ALA A 22 0.29 1.06 -1.33
C ALA A 22 0.60 2.36 -2.08
N ALA A 23 0.93 3.44 -1.36
CA ALA A 23 1.28 4.72 -1.97
C ALA A 23 2.50 4.59 -2.89
N SER A 24 3.55 3.92 -2.44
CA SER A 24 4.75 3.65 -3.25
C SER A 24 4.45 2.80 -4.47
N THR A 25 3.53 1.84 -4.34
CA THR A 25 3.08 0.99 -5.44
C THR A 25 2.39 1.82 -6.52
N ILE A 26 1.47 2.71 -6.13
CA ILE A 26 0.78 3.60 -7.07
C ILE A 26 1.78 4.52 -7.78
N ASP A 27 2.67 5.15 -7.03
CA ASP A 27 3.71 6.01 -7.61
C ASP A 27 4.59 5.25 -8.62
N ARG A 28 4.98 4.03 -8.29
CA ARG A 28 5.79 3.20 -9.18
C ARG A 28 5.08 2.86 -10.48
N ILE A 29 3.79 2.55 -10.43
CA ILE A 29 2.99 2.28 -11.62
C ILE A 29 2.91 3.52 -12.51
N ILE A 30 2.67 4.68 -11.92
CA ILE A 30 2.55 5.94 -12.67
C ILE A 30 3.89 6.36 -13.28
N ASP A 31 4.98 6.22 -12.53
CA ASP A 31 6.31 6.71 -12.92
C ASP A 31 6.92 5.98 -14.12
N VAL A 32 6.42 4.79 -14.48
CA VAL A 32 6.89 4.09 -15.70
C VAL A 32 6.34 4.71 -16.99
N PHE A 33 5.37 5.62 -16.90
CA PHE A 33 4.79 6.29 -18.05
C PHE A 33 5.41 7.67 -18.26
N PRO A 34 5.49 8.15 -19.52
CA PRO A 34 5.92 9.53 -19.80
C PRO A 34 5.06 10.57 -19.08
N ALA A 35 5.66 11.70 -18.71
CA ALA A 35 5.00 12.74 -17.91
C ALA A 35 3.69 13.24 -18.51
N ASP A 36 3.61 13.34 -19.82
CA ASP A 36 2.42 13.78 -20.56
C ASP A 36 1.27 12.76 -20.55
N GLN A 37 1.55 11.51 -20.19
CA GLN A 37 0.55 10.44 -20.10
C GLN A 37 0.12 10.14 -18.65
N GLN A 38 0.85 10.62 -17.66
CA GLN A 38 0.66 10.21 -16.27
C GLN A 38 -0.74 10.55 -15.73
N GLN A 39 -1.29 11.72 -16.08
CA GLN A 39 -2.64 12.09 -15.63
C GLN A 39 -3.71 11.15 -16.19
N GLN A 40 -3.62 10.79 -17.44
CA GLN A 40 -4.52 9.83 -18.07
C GLN A 40 -4.41 8.46 -17.41
N ILE A 41 -3.19 8.00 -17.11
CA ILE A 41 -2.95 6.73 -16.41
C ILE A 41 -3.52 6.75 -15.00
N ARG A 42 -3.42 7.86 -14.27
CA ARG A 42 -4.06 8.01 -12.95
C ARG A 42 -5.56 7.80 -13.01
N VAL A 43 -6.22 8.41 -14.00
CA VAL A 43 -7.66 8.25 -14.20
C VAL A 43 -8.01 6.81 -14.51
N GLN A 44 -7.31 6.18 -15.44
CA GLN A 44 -7.53 4.77 -15.81
C GLN A 44 -7.30 3.83 -14.64
N LEU A 45 -6.18 4.00 -13.92
CA LEU A 45 -5.84 3.17 -12.76
C LEU A 45 -6.88 3.32 -11.65
N SER A 46 -7.36 4.53 -11.40
CA SER A 46 -8.40 4.79 -10.40
C SER A 46 -9.71 4.05 -10.68
N MET A 47 -10.01 3.79 -11.96
CA MET A 47 -11.22 3.07 -12.36
C MET A 47 -11.07 1.55 -12.26
N VAL A 48 -9.88 1.00 -12.50
CA VAL A 48 -9.70 -0.45 -12.62
C VAL A 48 -9.05 -1.10 -11.40
N LEU A 49 -8.31 -0.35 -10.60
CA LEU A 49 -7.61 -0.91 -9.43
C LEU A 49 -8.62 -1.28 -8.33
N LEU A 50 -8.59 -2.53 -7.91
CA LEU A 50 -9.46 -3.05 -6.85
C LEU A 50 -8.81 -3.00 -5.48
N GLY A 51 -7.52 -3.24 -5.40
CA GLY A 51 -6.79 -3.23 -4.15
C GLY A 51 -5.30 -3.44 -4.33
N VAL A 52 -4.58 -3.14 -3.27
CA VAL A 52 -3.13 -3.37 -3.18
C VAL A 52 -2.84 -4.05 -1.84
N VAL A 53 -2.13 -5.16 -1.90
CA VAL A 53 -1.60 -5.85 -0.73
C VAL A 53 -0.08 -5.75 -0.76
N SER A 54 0.48 -5.06 0.23
CA SER A 54 1.93 -5.01 0.43
C SER A 54 2.35 -6.02 1.48
N GLN A 55 3.49 -6.64 1.30
CA GLN A 55 3.98 -7.71 2.16
C GLN A 55 5.41 -7.44 2.60
N GLN A 56 5.72 -7.79 3.84
CA GLN A 56 7.06 -7.71 4.39
C GLN A 56 7.27 -8.88 5.34
N LEU A 57 8.37 -9.62 5.16
CA LEU A 57 8.77 -10.68 6.08
C LEU A 57 9.64 -10.08 7.19
N VAL A 58 9.20 -10.22 8.42
CA VAL A 58 9.87 -9.66 9.59
C VAL A 58 10.37 -10.78 10.48
N PRO A 59 11.64 -10.78 10.91
CA PRO A 59 12.13 -11.77 11.86
C PRO A 59 11.30 -11.75 13.15
N ASN A 60 10.84 -12.92 13.57
CA ASN A 60 10.04 -13.06 14.78
C ASN A 60 10.90 -13.50 16.00
N VAL A 61 10.31 -13.40 17.19
CA VAL A 61 11.01 -13.73 18.43
C VAL A 61 11.33 -15.21 18.59
N LYS A 62 10.73 -16.09 17.79
CA LYS A 62 10.95 -17.55 17.82
C LYS A 62 12.05 -18.02 16.87
N GLY A 63 12.71 -17.12 16.14
CA GLY A 63 13.81 -17.44 15.24
C GLY A 63 13.43 -17.65 13.78
N GLY A 64 12.15 -17.58 13.43
CA GLY A 64 11.65 -17.59 12.06
C GLY A 64 11.28 -16.20 11.55
N ARG A 65 10.44 -16.15 10.53
CA ARG A 65 9.89 -14.91 9.99
C ARG A 65 8.37 -14.94 10.03
N SER A 66 7.78 -13.78 10.27
CA SER A 66 6.32 -13.58 10.22
C SER A 66 5.97 -12.56 9.14
N LEU A 67 4.84 -12.77 8.50
CA LEU A 67 4.35 -11.91 7.43
C LEU A 67 3.65 -10.68 8.02
N ALA A 68 4.15 -9.50 7.72
CA ALA A 68 3.45 -8.25 7.92
C ALA A 68 2.82 -7.79 6.61
N THR A 69 1.61 -7.26 6.65
CA THR A 69 0.88 -6.82 5.46
C THR A 69 0.31 -5.42 5.63
N GLU A 70 0.14 -4.76 4.51
CA GLU A 70 -0.67 -3.54 4.37
C GLU A 70 -1.73 -3.82 3.33
N VAL A 71 -2.97 -3.44 3.60
CA VAL A 71 -4.10 -3.68 2.69
C VAL A 71 -4.79 -2.36 2.39
N MET A 72 -4.86 -2.05 1.10
CA MET A 72 -5.65 -0.93 0.58
C MET A 72 -6.75 -1.46 -0.32
N ILE A 73 -7.98 -1.07 -0.03
CA ILE A 73 -9.15 -1.38 -0.85
C ILE A 73 -9.53 -0.11 -1.61
N CYS A 74 -9.63 -0.19 -2.93
CA CYS A 74 -9.94 0.98 -3.76
C CYS A 74 -11.44 1.29 -3.75
N ASN A 75 -11.92 1.83 -2.64
CA ASN A 75 -13.24 2.43 -2.52
C ASN A 75 -13.27 3.82 -3.17
N GLY A 76 -14.42 4.51 -3.11
CA GLY A 76 -14.59 5.83 -3.72
C GLY A 76 -13.57 6.87 -3.24
N ALA A 77 -13.26 6.88 -1.95
CA ALA A 77 -12.27 7.81 -1.37
C ALA A 77 -10.86 7.56 -1.93
N ILE A 78 -10.43 6.31 -1.95
CA ILE A 78 -9.11 5.91 -2.50
C ILE A 78 -9.04 6.22 -4.00
N LYS A 79 -10.08 5.91 -4.76
CA LYS A 79 -10.13 6.22 -6.20
C LYS A 79 -9.97 7.71 -6.47
N ASN A 80 -10.62 8.56 -5.71
CA ASN A 80 -10.48 10.02 -5.84
C ASN A 80 -9.06 10.48 -5.54
N ILE A 81 -8.43 9.97 -4.51
CA ILE A 81 -7.05 10.29 -4.15
C ILE A 81 -6.09 9.93 -5.29
N ILE A 82 -6.23 8.73 -5.86
CA ILE A 82 -5.40 8.29 -6.99
C ILE A 82 -5.62 9.18 -8.21
N ARG A 83 -6.87 9.47 -8.55
CA ARG A 83 -7.23 10.30 -9.70
C ARG A 83 -6.65 11.71 -9.59
N GLU A 84 -6.69 12.31 -8.41
CA GLU A 84 -6.19 13.66 -8.16
C GLU A 84 -4.68 13.72 -7.94
N GLY A 85 -4.00 12.58 -7.86
CA GLY A 85 -2.56 12.52 -7.65
C GLY A 85 -2.12 12.88 -6.23
N LYS A 86 -3.03 12.83 -5.26
CA LYS A 86 -2.77 13.16 -3.85
C LYS A 86 -2.36 11.95 -3.04
N ASN A 87 -1.39 11.16 -3.54
CA ASN A 87 -1.00 9.87 -2.95
C ASN A 87 -0.53 9.98 -1.49
N TYR A 88 -0.06 11.15 -1.07
CA TYR A 88 0.31 11.43 0.33
C TYR A 88 -0.88 11.31 1.31
N GLN A 89 -2.12 11.33 0.83
CA GLN A 89 -3.33 11.14 1.65
C GLN A 89 -3.71 9.66 1.81
N LEU A 90 -3.13 8.75 1.03
CA LEU A 90 -3.52 7.33 1.03
C LEU A 90 -3.32 6.69 2.40
N GLN A 91 -2.19 6.93 3.03
CA GLN A 91 -1.87 6.30 4.31
C GLN A 91 -2.86 6.71 5.41
N ASN A 92 -3.16 7.99 5.54
CA ASN A 92 -4.13 8.46 6.53
C ASN A 92 -5.52 7.88 6.29
N THR A 93 -5.93 7.80 5.03
CA THR A 93 -7.23 7.22 4.66
C THR A 93 -7.29 5.74 5.00
N MET A 94 -6.23 4.97 4.75
CA MET A 94 -6.15 3.56 5.15
C MET A 94 -6.23 3.39 6.66
N MET A 95 -5.48 4.20 7.41
CA MET A 95 -5.43 4.11 8.88
C MET A 95 -6.79 4.37 9.54
N THR A 96 -7.64 5.17 8.92
CA THR A 96 -8.99 5.53 9.41
C THR A 96 -10.10 4.71 8.78
N SER A 97 -9.79 3.75 7.90
CA SER A 97 -10.76 2.97 7.13
C SER A 97 -10.74 1.48 7.49
N ARG A 98 -10.55 1.17 8.76
CA ARG A 98 -10.49 -0.21 9.23
C ARG A 98 -11.78 -0.98 8.96
N ASN A 99 -12.92 -0.30 9.04
CA ASN A 99 -14.24 -0.88 8.73
C ASN A 99 -14.37 -1.32 7.27
N ALA A 100 -13.57 -0.74 6.36
CA ALA A 100 -13.51 -1.12 4.97
C ALA A 100 -12.46 -2.23 4.69
N GLY A 101 -11.84 -2.78 5.73
CA GLY A 101 -10.82 -3.83 5.61
C GLY A 101 -9.41 -3.30 5.34
N MET A 102 -9.18 -2.00 5.50
CA MET A 102 -7.88 -1.38 5.26
C MET A 102 -7.07 -1.24 6.54
N TYR A 103 -5.76 -1.40 6.41
CA TYR A 103 -4.79 -1.08 7.48
C TYR A 103 -3.41 -0.81 6.86
N SER A 104 -2.62 0.01 7.53
CA SER A 104 -1.25 0.32 7.14
C SER A 104 -0.26 -0.74 7.62
N MET A 105 0.92 -0.75 7.00
CA MET A 105 2.04 -1.59 7.46
C MET A 105 2.41 -1.28 8.90
N GLU A 106 2.42 0.00 9.28
CA GLU A 106 2.68 0.44 10.64
C GLU A 106 1.69 -0.16 11.65
N GLN A 107 0.40 -0.11 11.33
CA GLN A 107 -0.65 -0.70 12.18
C GLN A 107 -0.47 -2.20 12.34
N CYS A 108 -0.10 -2.91 11.27
CA CYS A 108 0.17 -4.34 11.30
C CYS A 108 1.39 -4.66 12.19
N LEU A 109 2.49 -3.94 12.00
CA LEU A 109 3.71 -4.14 12.79
C LEU A 109 3.50 -3.81 14.27
N GLU A 110 2.74 -2.76 14.57
CA GLU A 110 2.38 -2.41 15.95
C GLU A 110 1.58 -3.54 16.62
N ALA A 111 0.60 -4.11 15.92
CA ALA A 111 -0.17 -5.24 16.43
C ALA A 111 0.71 -6.46 16.67
N MET A 112 1.63 -6.77 15.77
CA MET A 112 2.59 -7.87 15.92
C MET A 112 3.51 -7.65 17.12
N TYR A 113 3.97 -6.43 17.33
CA TYR A 113 4.77 -6.08 18.51
C TYR A 113 3.97 -6.25 19.81
N ARG A 114 2.76 -5.74 19.87
CA ARG A 114 1.89 -5.86 21.05
C ARG A 114 1.52 -7.31 21.39
N GLN A 115 1.41 -8.15 20.36
CA GLN A 115 1.15 -9.58 20.52
C GLN A 115 2.41 -10.40 20.87
N GLY A 116 3.59 -9.77 20.94
CA GLY A 116 4.85 -10.43 21.23
C GLY A 116 5.41 -11.28 20.09
N ILE A 117 4.95 -11.07 18.86
CA ILE A 117 5.42 -11.82 17.68
C ILE A 117 6.78 -11.30 17.22
N ILE A 118 6.99 -9.99 17.26
CA ILE A 118 8.26 -9.34 16.90
C ILE A 118 8.81 -8.52 18.07
N SER A 119 10.12 -8.31 18.09
CA SER A 119 10.79 -7.49 19.10
C SER A 119 10.54 -6.00 18.87
N ALA A 120 10.74 -5.18 19.92
CA ALA A 120 10.73 -3.72 19.81
C ALA A 120 11.75 -3.21 18.79
N GLU A 121 12.93 -3.81 18.75
CA GLU A 121 13.99 -3.49 17.80
C GLU A 121 13.52 -3.71 16.35
N ASN A 122 12.94 -4.87 16.05
CA ASN A 122 12.42 -5.17 14.71
C ASN A 122 11.19 -4.34 14.36
N TYR A 123 10.34 -4.03 15.33
CA TYR A 123 9.24 -3.09 15.11
C TYR A 123 9.76 -1.73 14.62
N GLN A 124 10.78 -1.17 15.27
CA GLN A 124 11.37 0.10 14.85
C GLN A 124 12.09 0.01 13.50
N LEU A 125 12.84 -1.08 13.30
CA LEU A 125 13.62 -1.27 12.07
C LEU A 125 12.76 -1.41 10.82
N TYR A 126 11.64 -2.11 10.93
CA TYR A 126 10.77 -2.43 9.79
C TYR A 126 9.61 -1.44 9.62
N THR A 127 9.38 -0.56 10.57
CA THR A 127 8.38 0.52 10.43
C THR A 127 8.85 1.53 9.39
N PRO A 128 7.99 1.92 8.42
CA PRO A 128 8.38 2.90 7.39
C PRO A 128 8.85 4.23 7.97
N ALA A 129 9.89 4.81 7.37
CA ALA A 129 10.55 6.04 7.86
C ALA A 129 9.62 7.25 7.95
N SER A 130 8.55 7.31 7.16
CA SER A 130 7.53 8.36 7.21
C SER A 130 6.74 8.38 8.52
N ALA A 131 6.70 7.26 9.23
CA ALA A 131 6.03 7.14 10.53
C ALA A 131 6.93 7.56 11.70
N ALA A 132 8.24 7.51 11.52
CA ALA A 132 9.21 7.84 12.56
C ALA A 132 9.32 9.36 12.84
N THR A 133 8.77 10.21 11.99
CA THR A 133 8.86 11.68 12.11
C THR A 133 7.79 12.28 13.04
N ASN A 134 6.83 11.49 13.50
CA ASN A 134 5.74 11.96 14.37
C ASN A 134 5.91 11.61 15.85
N VAL A 135 7.08 11.13 16.26
CA VAL A 135 7.41 10.92 17.68
C VAL A 135 8.43 11.98 18.11
N ARG A 136 7.93 13.19 18.28
CA ARG A 136 8.59 14.20 19.12
C ARG A 136 7.57 14.84 20.02
#